data_e49d3b79050829548020b95b6e0fa85d
#
_entry.id   e49d3b79050829548020b95b6e0fa85d
#
_cell.length_a   1.000
_cell.length_b   1.000
_cell.length_c   1.000
_cell.angle_alpha   90.00
_cell.angle_beta   90.00
_cell.angle_gamma   90.00
#
_symmetry.space_group_name_H-M   'P 1'
#
loop_
_entity.id
_entity.type
_entity.pdbx_description
1 polymer ?
#
loop_
_entity_poly.entity_id
_entity_poly.type
_entity_poly.pdbx_seq_one_letter_code
_entity_poly.pdbx_strand_id
1 'polypeptide(L)'
;MRVEAVRKATPELQTVLARLLPQLNSALPVPDMERLQELMADPDVTLLVAREGTEIVGTTTVIVYVTPFWIKARLDEVVVDEKARGKGVGEALVKAALEIGRQKGAQVAELQSGRGSNREAAHRLYERLGFKIRDSDVMRIVL
;
A
#
# COMPACT_ATOMS: atom_id res chain seq x y z
N MET A 1 -14.98 5.18 9.11
CA MET A 1 -13.64 5.05 8.49
C MET A 1 -13.63 5.65 7.09
N ARG A 2 -12.56 6.32 6.74
CA ARG A 2 -12.42 7.01 5.44
C ARG A 2 -11.04 6.73 4.87
N VAL A 3 -10.97 6.39 3.58
CA VAL A 3 -9.70 6.25 2.84
C VAL A 3 -9.54 7.44 1.91
N GLU A 4 -8.37 8.06 1.94
CA GLU A 4 -8.07 9.24 1.13
C GLU A 4 -6.66 9.22 0.57
N ALA A 5 -6.48 9.87 -0.58
CA ALA A 5 -5.16 10.07 -1.16
C ALA A 5 -4.47 11.25 -0.46
N VAL A 6 -3.21 11.05 -0.09
CA VAL A 6 -2.39 12.11 0.49
C VAL A 6 -1.81 12.96 -0.64
N ARG A 7 -1.96 14.28 -0.54
CA ARG A 7 -1.52 15.23 -1.57
C ARG A 7 -0.29 16.04 -1.16
N LYS A 8 0.02 16.08 0.13
CA LYS A 8 1.13 16.88 0.67
C LYS A 8 1.95 16.09 1.67
N ALA A 9 3.26 16.27 1.62
CA ALA A 9 4.17 15.78 2.64
C ALA A 9 4.08 16.72 3.85
N THR A 10 3.65 16.18 4.98
CA THR A 10 3.48 16.93 6.23
C THR A 10 4.23 16.25 7.37
N PRO A 11 4.58 17.00 8.44
CA PRO A 11 5.15 16.37 9.64
C PRO A 11 4.23 15.32 10.27
N GLU A 12 2.91 15.52 10.22
CA GLU A 12 1.93 14.52 10.68
C GLU A 12 2.09 13.22 9.90
N LEU A 13 2.16 13.30 8.57
CA LEU A 13 2.34 12.11 7.73
C LEU A 13 3.65 11.39 8.04
N GLN A 14 4.74 12.14 8.20
CA GLN A 14 6.03 11.56 8.56
C GLN A 14 5.96 10.80 9.88
N THR A 15 5.35 11.39 10.90
CA THR A 15 5.16 10.76 12.21
C THR A 15 4.33 9.49 12.12
N VAL A 16 3.25 9.53 11.35
CA VAL A 16 2.36 8.37 11.17
C VAL A 16 3.10 7.23 10.45
N LEU A 17 3.81 7.52 9.38
CA LEU A 17 4.56 6.49 8.65
C LEU A 17 5.70 5.91 9.49
N ALA A 18 6.34 6.73 10.34
CA ALA A 18 7.34 6.24 11.28
C ALA A 18 6.76 5.25 12.30
N ARG A 19 5.47 5.36 12.59
CA ARG A 19 4.76 4.43 13.47
C ARG A 19 4.25 3.18 12.74
N LEU A 20 3.72 3.35 11.52
CA LEU A 20 3.07 2.26 10.79
C LEU A 20 4.06 1.35 10.05
N LEU A 21 5.01 1.93 9.32
CA LEU A 21 5.89 1.14 8.45
C LEU A 21 6.74 0.11 9.19
N PRO A 22 7.28 0.38 10.39
CA PRO A 22 8.00 -0.65 11.15
C PRO A 22 7.15 -1.86 11.54
N GLN A 23 5.83 -1.72 11.56
CA GLN A 23 4.93 -2.86 11.80
C GLN A 23 4.93 -3.85 10.63
N LEU A 24 5.30 -3.39 9.44
CA LEU A 24 5.48 -4.24 8.27
C LEU A 24 6.91 -4.79 8.18
N ASN A 25 7.91 -3.92 8.33
CA ASN A 25 9.31 -4.29 8.30
C ASN A 25 10.14 -3.31 9.13
N SER A 26 10.53 -3.74 10.32
CA SER A 26 11.29 -2.90 11.25
C SER A 26 12.77 -2.76 10.88
N ALA A 27 13.27 -3.53 9.90
CA ALA A 27 14.67 -3.48 9.47
C ALA A 27 14.95 -2.35 8.48
N LEU A 28 13.90 -1.78 7.86
CA LEU A 28 14.03 -0.72 6.88
C LEU A 28 13.91 0.66 7.53
N PRO A 29 14.64 1.67 7.02
CA PRO A 29 14.52 3.04 7.53
C PRO A 29 13.17 3.64 7.15
N VAL A 30 12.62 4.48 8.05
CA VAL A 30 11.41 5.23 7.74
C VAL A 30 11.75 6.42 6.82
N PRO A 31 10.82 6.83 5.94
CA PRO A 31 11.09 7.92 5.03
C PRO A 31 11.26 9.26 5.76
N ASP A 32 12.22 10.04 5.31
CA ASP A 32 12.36 11.43 5.74
C ASP A 32 11.43 12.34 4.90
N MET A 33 11.43 13.63 5.23
CA MET A 33 10.58 14.60 4.55
C MET A 33 10.94 14.74 3.06
N GLU A 34 12.21 14.69 2.72
CA GLU A 34 12.65 14.75 1.33
C GLU A 34 12.10 13.58 0.51
N ARG A 35 12.16 12.36 1.04
CA ARG A 35 11.58 11.19 0.40
C ARG A 35 10.07 11.32 0.24
N LEU A 36 9.36 11.85 1.23
CA LEU A 36 7.93 12.08 1.14
C LEU A 36 7.59 13.11 0.07
N GLN A 37 8.40 14.15 -0.08
CA GLN A 37 8.22 15.13 -1.14
C GLN A 37 8.43 14.53 -2.53
N GLU A 38 9.44 13.67 -2.70
CA GLU A 38 9.65 12.93 -3.95
C GLU A 38 8.42 12.08 -4.29
N LEU A 39 7.89 11.37 -3.29
CA LEU A 39 6.71 10.53 -3.45
C LEU A 39 5.50 11.35 -3.93
N MET A 40 5.25 12.50 -3.29
CA MET A 40 4.13 13.38 -3.64
C MET A 40 4.28 14.04 -5.01
N ALA A 41 5.51 14.20 -5.49
CA ALA A 41 5.79 14.81 -6.79
C ALA A 41 5.61 13.83 -7.97
N ASP A 42 5.58 12.52 -7.71
CA ASP A 42 5.46 11.52 -8.76
C ASP A 42 3.98 11.30 -9.12
N PRO A 43 3.55 11.65 -10.36
CA PRO A 43 2.15 11.52 -10.74
C PRO A 43 1.67 10.07 -10.88
N ASP A 44 2.59 9.11 -10.99
CA ASP A 44 2.27 7.69 -11.13
C ASP A 44 2.11 7.00 -9.78
N VAL A 45 2.42 7.67 -8.69
CA VAL A 45 2.39 7.14 -7.34
C VAL A 45 1.30 7.84 -6.51
N THR A 46 0.49 7.05 -5.82
CA THR A 46 -0.52 7.56 -4.90
C THR A 46 -0.35 6.89 -3.55
N LEU A 47 -0.15 7.68 -2.53
CA LEU A 47 -0.16 7.20 -1.15
C LEU A 47 -1.57 7.36 -0.59
N LEU A 48 -2.14 6.26 -0.11
CA LEU A 48 -3.45 6.22 0.52
C LEU A 48 -3.31 6.06 2.02
N VAL A 49 -4.16 6.72 2.77
CA VAL A 49 -4.27 6.54 4.22
C VAL A 49 -5.71 6.25 4.59
N ALA A 50 -5.90 5.42 5.60
CA ALA A 50 -7.20 5.15 6.20
C ALA A 50 -7.30 5.87 7.54
N ARG A 51 -8.37 6.64 7.72
CA ARG A 51 -8.63 7.37 8.95
C ARG A 51 -9.82 6.81 9.70
N GLU A 52 -9.67 6.69 11.01
CA GLU A 52 -10.78 6.53 11.95
C GLU A 52 -10.85 7.82 12.76
N GLY A 53 -11.90 8.63 12.55
CA GLY A 53 -11.95 9.97 13.09
C GLY A 53 -10.80 10.82 12.55
N THR A 54 -9.95 11.31 13.42
CA THR A 54 -8.77 12.10 13.04
C THR A 54 -7.49 11.27 12.97
N GLU A 55 -7.53 10.01 13.40
CA GLU A 55 -6.35 9.15 13.47
C GLU A 55 -6.16 8.35 12.20
N ILE A 56 -4.93 8.34 11.67
CA ILE A 56 -4.54 7.48 10.56
C ILE A 56 -4.19 6.11 11.13
N VAL A 57 -4.90 5.07 10.66
CA VAL A 57 -4.79 3.70 11.16
C VAL A 57 -4.30 2.71 10.11
N GLY A 58 -4.03 3.16 8.90
CA GLY A 58 -3.49 2.31 7.86
C GLY A 58 -3.02 3.10 6.66
N THR A 59 -2.20 2.46 5.84
CA THR A 59 -1.64 3.06 4.62
C THR A 59 -1.35 2.01 3.55
N THR A 60 -1.34 2.42 2.31
CA THR A 60 -0.77 1.67 1.18
C THR A 60 -0.34 2.62 0.09
N THR A 61 0.59 2.16 -0.74
CA THR A 61 1.04 2.90 -1.92
C THR A 61 0.58 2.16 -3.17
N VAL A 62 0.01 2.88 -4.13
CA VAL A 62 -0.33 2.33 -5.44
C VAL A 62 0.46 3.04 -6.51
N ILE A 63 1.12 2.26 -7.38
CA ILE A 63 1.91 2.74 -8.50
C ILE A 63 1.27 2.24 -9.78
N VAL A 64 1.06 3.13 -10.77
CA VAL A 64 0.57 2.74 -12.09
C VAL A 64 1.68 2.94 -13.10
N TYR A 65 2.02 1.89 -13.83
CA TYR A 65 3.10 1.92 -14.81
C TYR A 65 2.74 1.15 -16.08
N VAL A 66 3.44 1.46 -17.15
CA VAL A 66 3.16 0.90 -18.48
C VAL A 66 4.30 -0.01 -18.91
N THR A 67 3.93 -1.17 -19.43
CA THR A 67 4.85 -2.11 -20.08
C THR A 67 4.34 -2.41 -21.50
N PRO A 68 5.11 -3.08 -22.37
CA PRO A 68 4.57 -3.46 -23.68
C PRO A 68 3.27 -4.27 -23.64
N PHE A 69 3.08 -5.09 -22.60
CA PHE A 69 1.87 -5.93 -22.48
C PHE A 69 0.74 -5.26 -21.70
N TRP A 70 1.07 -4.42 -20.70
CA TRP A 70 0.09 -4.01 -19.71
C TRP A 70 0.20 -2.56 -19.29
N ILE A 71 -0.92 -2.02 -18.84
CA ILE A 71 -0.94 -0.92 -17.87
C ILE A 71 -1.25 -1.60 -16.53
N LYS A 72 -0.32 -1.51 -15.59
CA LYS A 72 -0.40 -2.24 -14.31
C LYS A 72 -0.53 -1.29 -13.13
N ALA A 73 -1.34 -1.69 -12.15
CA ALA A 73 -1.31 -1.11 -10.82
C ALA A 73 -0.56 -2.05 -9.88
N ARG A 74 0.41 -1.52 -9.14
CA ARG A 74 1.11 -2.26 -8.11
C ARG A 74 0.78 -1.67 -6.75
N LEU A 75 0.40 -2.53 -5.81
CA LEU A 75 0.16 -2.15 -4.42
C LEU A 75 1.37 -2.55 -3.60
N ASP A 76 1.97 -1.59 -2.92
CA ASP A 76 3.11 -1.81 -2.03
C ASP A 76 2.80 -1.33 -0.62
N GLU A 77 3.41 -2.01 0.34
CA GLU A 77 3.37 -1.65 1.76
C GLU A 77 1.95 -1.42 2.27
N VAL A 78 1.12 -2.46 2.19
CA VAL A 78 -0.20 -2.45 2.84
C VAL A 78 0.00 -2.68 4.32
N VAL A 79 -0.27 -1.66 5.12
CA VAL A 79 -0.07 -1.69 6.58
C VAL A 79 -1.34 -1.25 7.27
N VAL A 80 -1.79 -2.05 8.22
CA VAL A 80 -2.87 -1.69 9.15
C VAL A 80 -2.29 -1.69 10.56
N ASP A 81 -2.51 -0.60 11.30
CA ASP A 81 -2.10 -0.50 12.69
C ASP A 81 -2.64 -1.70 13.48
N GLU A 82 -1.78 -2.32 14.29
CA GLU A 82 -2.17 -3.44 15.16
C GLU A 82 -3.48 -3.19 15.89
N LYS A 83 -3.65 -1.97 16.40
CA LYS A 83 -4.83 -1.57 17.17
C LYS A 83 -6.11 -1.52 16.34
N ALA A 84 -5.99 -1.45 15.03
CA ALA A 84 -7.12 -1.31 14.12
C ALA A 84 -7.37 -2.56 13.26
N ARG A 85 -6.66 -3.65 13.50
CA ARG A 85 -6.81 -4.90 12.76
C ARG A 85 -8.17 -5.56 13.04
N GLY A 86 -8.66 -6.30 12.06
CA GLY A 86 -9.94 -7.00 12.18
C GLY A 86 -11.17 -6.12 12.00
N LYS A 87 -11.00 -4.88 11.55
CA LYS A 87 -12.07 -3.90 11.36
C LYS A 87 -12.34 -3.53 9.90
N GLY A 88 -11.73 -4.24 8.96
CA GLY A 88 -11.92 -3.98 7.53
C GLY A 88 -11.06 -2.87 6.95
N VAL A 89 -10.07 -2.37 7.67
CA VAL A 89 -9.18 -1.28 7.22
C VAL A 89 -8.36 -1.72 6.00
N GLY A 90 -7.75 -2.90 6.06
CA GLY A 90 -6.96 -3.44 4.94
C GLY A 90 -7.79 -3.61 3.68
N GLU A 91 -9.00 -4.15 3.81
CA GLU A 91 -9.92 -4.30 2.68
C GLU A 91 -10.27 -2.96 2.05
N ALA A 92 -10.57 -1.96 2.87
CA ALA A 92 -10.91 -0.63 2.37
C ALA A 92 -9.73 0.01 1.65
N LEU A 93 -8.50 -0.13 2.17
CA LEU A 93 -7.29 0.37 1.52
C LEU A 93 -7.07 -0.29 0.15
N VAL A 94 -7.16 -1.61 0.09
CA VAL A 94 -6.94 -2.35 -1.15
C VAL A 94 -8.01 -2.00 -2.18
N LYS A 95 -9.28 -1.95 -1.79
CA LYS A 95 -10.37 -1.54 -2.69
C LYS A 95 -10.16 -0.13 -3.26
N ALA A 96 -9.74 0.82 -2.42
CA ALA A 96 -9.45 2.17 -2.86
C ALA A 96 -8.26 2.22 -3.82
N ALA A 97 -7.22 1.44 -3.55
CA ALA A 97 -6.06 1.33 -4.42
C ALA A 97 -6.43 0.73 -5.79
N LEU A 98 -7.25 -0.29 -5.83
CA LEU A 98 -7.75 -0.87 -7.08
C LEU A 98 -8.56 0.13 -7.89
N GLU A 99 -9.39 0.93 -7.22
CA GLU A 99 -10.17 1.97 -7.90
C GLU A 99 -9.28 3.05 -8.51
N ILE A 100 -8.23 3.48 -7.79
CA ILE A 100 -7.24 4.40 -8.35
C ILE A 100 -6.57 3.80 -9.58
N GLY A 101 -6.20 2.54 -9.51
CA GLY A 101 -5.64 1.81 -10.65
C GLY A 101 -6.57 1.83 -11.85
N ARG A 102 -7.85 1.53 -11.66
CA ARG A 102 -8.86 1.56 -12.73
C ARG A 102 -9.01 2.95 -13.34
N GLN A 103 -9.08 3.98 -12.51
CA GLN A 103 -9.20 5.36 -12.96
C GLN A 103 -8.01 5.80 -13.82
N LYS A 104 -6.83 5.25 -13.54
CA LYS A 104 -5.61 5.51 -14.31
C LYS A 104 -5.40 4.55 -15.48
N GLY A 105 -6.38 3.70 -15.76
CA GLY A 105 -6.36 2.81 -16.92
C GLY A 105 -5.68 1.46 -16.69
N ALA A 106 -5.37 1.09 -15.47
CA ALA A 106 -4.74 -0.19 -15.18
C ALA A 106 -5.65 -1.35 -15.58
N GLN A 107 -5.07 -2.34 -16.22
CA GLN A 107 -5.75 -3.55 -16.70
C GLN A 107 -5.61 -4.72 -15.73
N VAL A 108 -4.53 -4.73 -14.95
CA VAL A 108 -4.25 -5.72 -13.91
C VAL A 108 -3.66 -5.01 -12.71
N ALA A 109 -3.83 -5.62 -11.54
CA ALA A 109 -3.19 -5.18 -10.30
C ALA A 109 -2.40 -6.34 -9.71
N GLU A 110 -1.23 -6.03 -9.20
CA GLU A 110 -0.34 -7.01 -8.57
C GLU A 110 0.11 -6.49 -7.21
N LEU A 111 0.32 -7.39 -6.28
CA LEU A 111 0.93 -7.09 -4.99
C LEU A 111 1.83 -8.26 -4.59
N GLN A 112 2.69 -7.98 -3.63
CA GLN A 112 3.59 -8.95 -3.06
C GLN A 112 3.28 -9.06 -1.57
N SER A 113 3.07 -10.29 -1.10
CA SER A 113 2.83 -10.55 0.31
C SER A 113 3.78 -11.65 0.79
N GLY A 114 4.38 -11.45 1.95
CA GLY A 114 5.26 -12.44 2.55
C GLY A 114 4.54 -13.76 2.82
N ARG A 115 5.31 -14.82 2.95
CA ARG A 115 4.82 -16.15 3.31
C ARG A 115 4.98 -16.35 4.81
N GLY A 116 4.18 -17.26 5.38
CA GLY A 116 4.24 -17.63 6.78
C GLY A 116 2.92 -17.37 7.51
N SER A 117 2.81 -17.93 8.73
CA SER A 117 1.57 -17.90 9.50
C SER A 117 1.09 -16.48 9.85
N ASN A 118 2.02 -15.54 10.03
CA ASN A 118 1.69 -14.16 10.33
C ASN A 118 1.10 -13.38 9.12
N ARG A 119 1.05 -14.00 7.94
CA ARG A 119 0.50 -13.42 6.72
C ARG A 119 -0.80 -14.08 6.24
N GLU A 120 -1.29 -15.08 6.95
CA GLU A 120 -2.49 -15.82 6.55
C GLU A 120 -3.73 -14.93 6.43
N ALA A 121 -3.92 -14.01 7.38
CA ALA A 121 -5.05 -13.09 7.34
C ALA A 121 -5.01 -12.19 6.13
N ALA A 122 -3.82 -11.67 5.76
CA ALA A 122 -3.63 -10.85 4.57
C ALA A 122 -3.91 -11.67 3.30
N HIS A 123 -3.41 -12.89 3.21
CA HIS A 123 -3.65 -13.77 2.06
C HIS A 123 -5.15 -14.05 1.89
N ARG A 124 -5.88 -14.33 2.98
CA ARG A 124 -7.34 -14.54 2.91
C ARG A 124 -8.06 -13.29 2.40
N LEU A 125 -7.62 -12.10 2.83
CA LEU A 125 -8.17 -10.85 2.33
C LEU A 125 -7.97 -10.72 0.82
N TYR A 126 -6.76 -10.94 0.35
CA TYR A 126 -6.45 -10.79 -1.08
C TYR A 126 -7.20 -11.78 -1.94
N GLU A 127 -7.27 -13.05 -1.53
CA GLU A 127 -8.04 -14.08 -2.22
C GLU A 127 -9.54 -13.72 -2.28
N ARG A 128 -10.08 -13.21 -1.20
CA ARG A 128 -11.48 -12.77 -1.11
C ARG A 128 -11.77 -11.63 -2.08
N LEU A 129 -10.80 -10.77 -2.35
CA LEU A 129 -10.91 -9.68 -3.32
C LEU A 129 -10.63 -10.10 -4.76
N GLY A 130 -10.31 -11.36 -4.99
CA GLY A 130 -10.09 -11.90 -6.33
C GLY A 130 -8.64 -11.99 -6.77
N PHE A 131 -7.68 -11.66 -5.91
CA PHE A 131 -6.27 -11.88 -6.22
C PHE A 131 -5.96 -13.38 -6.23
N LYS A 132 -5.11 -13.78 -7.18
CA LYS A 132 -4.64 -15.16 -7.32
C LYS A 132 -3.13 -15.19 -7.30
N ILE A 133 -2.57 -16.21 -6.65
CA ILE A 133 -1.14 -16.44 -6.65
C ILE A 133 -0.69 -16.75 -8.07
N ARG A 134 0.37 -16.06 -8.52
CA ARG A 134 0.98 -16.30 -9.82
C ARG A 134 2.05 -17.38 -9.71
N ASP A 135 2.24 -18.13 -10.79
CA ASP A 135 3.33 -19.11 -10.93
C ASP A 135 4.63 -18.40 -11.31
N SER A 136 5.15 -17.64 -10.37
CA SER A 136 6.38 -16.85 -10.57
C SER A 136 6.97 -16.51 -9.21
N ASP A 137 8.28 -16.29 -9.17
CA ASP A 137 9.00 -15.88 -7.96
C ASP A 137 9.40 -14.41 -8.06
N VAL A 138 9.39 -13.73 -6.91
CA VAL A 138 9.98 -12.40 -6.78
C VAL A 138 11.46 -12.57 -6.50
N MET A 139 12.27 -11.93 -7.31
CA MET A 139 13.73 -11.94 -7.17
C MET A 139 14.21 -10.50 -6.97
N ARG A 140 15.15 -10.30 -6.07
CA ARG A 140 15.68 -8.95 -5.75
C ARG A 140 17.19 -8.95 -5.77
N ILE A 141 17.75 -7.88 -6.29
CA ILE A 141 19.15 -7.54 -6.12
C ILE A 141 19.23 -6.10 -5.61
N VAL A 142 20.13 -5.85 -4.68
CA VAL A 142 20.40 -4.48 -4.19
C VAL A 142 21.40 -3.82 -5.15
N LEU A 143 21.08 -2.62 -5.59
CA LEU A 143 21.89 -1.87 -6.54
C LEU A 143 22.83 -0.89 -5.84
#